data_0464b9cade46de69fbf279b39ba46698
#
_entry.id   0464b9cade46de69fbf279b39ba46698
#
_cell.length_a   1.000
_cell.length_b   1.000
_cell.length_c   1.000
_cell.angle_alpha   90.00
_cell.angle_beta   90.00
_cell.angle_gamma   90.00
#
_symmetry.space_group_name_H-M   'P 1'
#
loop_
_entity.id
_entity.type
_entity.pdbx_description
1 polymer ?
#
loop_
_entity_poly.entity_id
_entity_poly.type
_entity_poly.pdbx_seq_one_letter_code
_entity_poly.pdbx_strand_id
1 'polypeptide(L)'
;EENVIKEIDVDNRIIQEVATYIYEHYADNLSLEYVADKFNLSRSYLSKKFKTATGFGFKEYIINVRIQNACNLLLETNKSITDIAFECGFNDSNYFGDAFRKAKGISPHKYRKNETF
;
A
#
# COMPACT_ATOMS: atom_id res chain seq x y z
N GLU A 1 -27.16 18.29 -11.68
CA GLU A 1 -25.87 17.90 -12.23
C GLU A 1 -24.70 18.44 -11.42
N GLU A 2 -24.74 19.71 -11.02
CA GLU A 2 -23.69 20.28 -10.20
C GLU A 2 -23.53 19.57 -8.87
N ASN A 3 -24.65 19.17 -8.25
CA ASN A 3 -24.63 18.46 -6.98
C ASN A 3 -23.98 17.07 -7.10
N VAL A 4 -24.25 16.38 -8.21
CA VAL A 4 -23.65 15.07 -8.47
C VAL A 4 -22.15 15.18 -8.66
N ILE A 5 -21.70 16.20 -9.39
CA ILE A 5 -20.28 16.45 -9.63
C ILE A 5 -19.57 16.79 -8.31
N LYS A 6 -20.21 17.60 -7.46
CA LYS A 6 -19.64 17.95 -6.15
C LYS A 6 -19.54 16.74 -5.23
N GLU A 7 -20.53 15.86 -5.25
CA GLU A 7 -20.49 14.64 -4.45
C GLU A 7 -19.36 13.72 -4.89
N ILE A 8 -19.17 13.57 -6.21
CA ILE A 8 -18.07 12.76 -6.76
C ILE A 8 -16.73 13.37 -6.36
N ASP A 9 -16.58 14.69 -6.43
CA ASP A 9 -15.36 15.38 -6.06
C ASP A 9 -15.04 15.21 -4.58
N VAL A 10 -16.05 15.29 -3.71
CA VAL A 10 -15.86 15.10 -2.26
C VAL A 10 -15.43 13.66 -1.96
N ASP A 11 -16.08 12.67 -2.57
CA ASP A 11 -15.73 11.26 -2.38
C ASP A 11 -14.31 11.00 -2.85
N ASN A 12 -13.94 11.52 -4.02
CA ASN A 12 -12.59 11.34 -4.55
C ASN A 12 -11.55 12.04 -3.69
N ARG A 13 -11.88 13.21 -3.14
CA ARG A 13 -10.97 13.95 -2.27
C ARG A 13 -10.69 13.18 -0.98
N ILE A 14 -11.73 12.61 -0.37
CA ILE A 14 -11.58 11.81 0.84
C ILE A 14 -10.70 10.59 0.56
N ILE A 15 -10.96 9.91 -0.55
CA ILE A 15 -10.15 8.74 -0.92
C ILE A 15 -8.71 9.15 -1.21
N GLN A 16 -8.48 10.29 -1.83
CA GLN A 16 -7.12 10.80 -2.04
C GLN A 16 -6.41 11.07 -0.71
N GLU A 17 -7.12 11.63 0.26
CA GLU A 17 -6.55 11.86 1.59
C GLU A 17 -6.19 10.55 2.27
N VAL A 18 -7.05 9.53 2.14
CA VAL A 18 -6.76 8.20 2.67
C VAL A 18 -5.53 7.61 1.99
N ALA A 19 -5.45 7.71 0.68
CA ALA A 19 -4.31 7.19 -0.08
C ALA A 19 -3.01 7.89 0.32
N THR A 20 -3.06 9.19 0.49
CA THR A 20 -1.90 9.97 0.96
C THR A 20 -1.47 9.52 2.35
N TYR A 21 -2.44 9.32 3.24
CA TYR A 21 -2.16 8.83 4.59
C TYR A 21 -1.47 7.46 4.54
N ILE A 22 -1.97 6.56 3.71
CA ILE A 22 -1.36 5.24 3.53
C ILE A 22 0.08 5.39 3.04
N TYR A 23 0.31 6.25 2.08
CA TYR A 23 1.64 6.45 1.51
C TYR A 23 2.62 6.98 2.55
N GLU A 24 2.14 7.85 3.44
CA GLU A 24 2.98 8.44 4.49
C GLU A 24 3.19 7.52 5.69
N HIS A 25 2.32 6.51 5.86
CA HIS A 25 2.32 5.63 7.04
C HIS A 25 2.32 4.14 6.68
N TYR A 26 2.79 3.80 5.49
CA TYR A 26 2.67 2.43 4.97
C TYR A 26 3.36 1.39 5.87
N ALA A 27 4.39 1.79 6.60
CA ALA A 27 5.12 0.85 7.48
C ALA A 27 4.42 0.62 8.81
N ASP A 28 3.41 1.42 9.12
CA ASP A 28 2.65 1.28 10.36
C ASP A 28 1.63 0.15 10.23
N ASN A 29 1.08 -0.26 11.37
CA ASN A 29 0.06 -1.29 11.40
C ASN A 29 -1.29 -0.69 10.99
N LEU A 30 -1.57 -0.69 9.70
CA LEU A 30 -2.76 -0.07 9.13
C LEU A 30 -3.85 -1.11 8.91
N SER A 31 -4.95 -1.02 9.68
CA SER A 31 -6.14 -1.82 9.42
C SER A 31 -7.23 -0.95 8.79
N LEU A 32 -8.15 -1.59 8.11
CA LEU A 32 -9.31 -0.89 7.54
C LEU A 32 -10.09 -0.16 8.64
N GLU A 33 -10.26 -0.83 9.78
CA GLU A 33 -10.98 -0.26 10.92
C GLU A 33 -10.29 0.99 11.45
N TYR A 34 -8.97 0.91 11.67
CA TYR A 34 -8.20 2.03 12.20
C TYR A 34 -8.28 3.25 11.27
N VAL A 35 -8.09 3.04 9.97
CA VAL A 35 -8.09 4.13 9.01
C VAL A 35 -9.50 4.71 8.83
N ALA A 36 -10.52 3.84 8.79
CA ALA A 36 -11.91 4.32 8.71
C ALA A 36 -12.24 5.21 9.89
N ASP A 37 -11.87 4.79 11.11
CA ASP A 37 -12.12 5.60 12.31
C ASP A 37 -11.41 6.94 12.23
N LYS A 38 -10.17 6.94 11.76
CA LYS A 38 -9.37 8.16 11.66
C LYS A 38 -10.02 9.19 10.74
N PHE A 39 -10.66 8.74 9.68
CA PHE A 39 -11.30 9.63 8.70
C PHE A 39 -12.80 9.77 8.91
N ASN A 40 -13.32 9.25 10.03
CA ASN A 40 -14.75 9.29 10.36
C ASN A 40 -15.63 8.65 9.28
N LEU A 41 -15.16 7.52 8.76
CA LEU A 41 -15.88 6.75 7.75
C LEU A 41 -16.27 5.39 8.31
N SER A 42 -17.35 4.82 7.79
CA SER A 42 -17.66 3.42 8.10
C SER A 42 -16.70 2.53 7.32
N ARG A 43 -16.45 1.32 7.85
CA ARG A 43 -15.60 0.35 7.16
C ARG A 43 -16.16 -0.02 5.80
N SER A 44 -17.47 -0.21 5.72
CA SER A 44 -18.14 -0.55 4.45
C SER A 44 -17.97 0.54 3.42
N TYR A 45 -18.14 1.79 3.82
CA TYR A 45 -17.99 2.92 2.92
C TYR A 45 -16.55 3.01 2.40
N LEU A 46 -15.58 2.97 3.32
CA LEU A 46 -14.18 3.09 2.94
C LEU A 46 -13.77 1.95 2.00
N SER A 47 -14.12 0.71 2.35
CA SER A 47 -13.77 -0.44 1.53
C SER A 47 -14.32 -0.33 0.11
N LYS A 48 -15.60 0.02 0.00
CA LYS A 48 -16.28 0.09 -1.29
C LYS A 48 -15.79 1.26 -2.14
N LYS A 49 -15.71 2.45 -1.54
CA LYS A 49 -15.28 3.64 -2.26
C LYS A 49 -13.81 3.59 -2.64
N PHE A 50 -12.97 3.03 -1.77
CA PHE A 50 -11.56 2.89 -2.06
C PHE A 50 -11.33 1.99 -3.28
N LYS A 51 -12.00 0.85 -3.33
CA LYS A 51 -11.91 -0.07 -4.47
C LYS A 51 -12.41 0.60 -5.76
N THR A 52 -13.52 1.31 -5.68
CA THR A 52 -14.09 1.99 -6.84
C THR A 52 -13.16 3.07 -7.37
N ALA A 53 -12.58 3.86 -6.47
CA ALA A 53 -11.76 5.02 -6.86
C ALA A 53 -10.35 4.61 -7.31
N THR A 54 -9.75 3.61 -6.66
CA THR A 54 -8.36 3.23 -6.96
C THR A 54 -8.23 2.01 -7.84
N GLY A 55 -9.27 1.19 -7.94
CA GLY A 55 -9.21 -0.09 -8.64
C GLY A 55 -8.64 -1.22 -7.79
N PHE A 56 -8.18 -0.93 -6.58
CA PHE A 56 -7.55 -1.92 -5.70
C PHE A 56 -8.28 -1.99 -4.37
N GLY A 57 -8.35 -3.19 -3.78
CA GLY A 57 -8.83 -3.34 -2.42
C GLY A 57 -7.92 -2.57 -1.47
N PHE A 58 -8.44 -2.21 -0.30
CA PHE A 58 -7.71 -1.43 0.68
C PHE A 58 -6.40 -2.12 1.11
N LYS A 59 -6.49 -3.40 1.47
CA LYS A 59 -5.32 -4.18 1.90
C LYS A 59 -4.31 -4.36 0.76
N GLU A 60 -4.82 -4.65 -0.42
CA GLU A 60 -3.99 -4.82 -1.62
C GLU A 60 -3.21 -3.56 -1.93
N TYR A 61 -3.85 -2.40 -1.81
CA TYR A 61 -3.20 -1.12 -2.04
C TYR A 61 -2.05 -0.90 -1.06
N ILE A 62 -2.26 -1.18 0.22
CA ILE A 62 -1.21 -1.05 1.23
C ILE A 62 -0.03 -1.96 0.90
N ILE A 63 -0.31 -3.21 0.54
CA ILE A 63 0.75 -4.15 0.17
C ILE A 63 1.53 -3.63 -1.04
N ASN A 64 0.84 -3.10 -2.04
CA ASN A 64 1.50 -2.55 -3.22
C ASN A 64 2.39 -1.36 -2.88
N VAL A 65 1.96 -0.48 -1.99
CA VAL A 65 2.79 0.65 -1.54
C VAL A 65 4.04 0.13 -0.82
N ARG A 66 3.87 -0.87 0.05
CA ARG A 66 5.00 -1.48 0.77
C ARG A 66 6.00 -2.11 -0.20
N ILE A 67 5.51 -2.85 -1.19
CA ILE A 67 6.37 -3.48 -2.19
C ILE A 67 7.12 -2.43 -3.01
N GLN A 68 6.45 -1.36 -3.40
CA GLN A 68 7.08 -0.26 -4.14
C GLN A 68 8.27 0.31 -3.37
N ASN A 69 8.08 0.56 -2.08
CA ASN A 69 9.14 1.08 -1.24
C ASN A 69 10.25 0.04 -1.01
N ALA A 70 9.88 -1.24 -0.92
CA ALA A 70 10.86 -2.31 -0.81
C ALA A 70 11.75 -2.36 -2.06
N CYS A 71 11.19 -2.16 -3.24
CA CYS A 71 11.98 -2.12 -4.47
C CYS A 71 13.08 -1.04 -4.39
N ASN A 72 12.71 0.14 -3.90
CA ASN A 72 13.68 1.22 -3.74
C ASN A 72 14.79 0.83 -2.77
N LEU A 73 14.45 0.24 -1.63
CA LEU A 73 15.44 -0.17 -0.64
C LEU A 73 16.34 -1.29 -1.16
N LEU A 74 15.78 -2.22 -1.95
CA LEU A 74 16.56 -3.29 -2.55
C LEU A 74 17.64 -2.74 -3.50
N LEU A 75 17.31 -1.69 -4.24
CA LEU A 75 18.23 -1.10 -5.23
C LEU A 75 19.18 -0.06 -4.63
N GLU A 76 18.72 0.65 -3.61
CA GLU A 76 19.45 1.80 -3.08
C GLU A 76 20.25 1.51 -1.82
N THR A 77 20.08 0.34 -1.21
CA THR A 77 20.75 -0.01 0.05
C THR A 77 21.32 -1.43 -0.01
N ASN A 78 22.19 -1.72 0.96
CA ASN A 78 22.71 -3.07 1.17
C ASN A 78 22.01 -3.79 2.30
N LYS A 79 20.87 -3.28 2.77
CA LYS A 79 20.11 -3.90 3.85
C LYS A 79 19.69 -5.32 3.47
N SER A 80 19.60 -6.20 4.47
CA SER A 80 19.16 -7.57 4.22
C SER A 80 17.69 -7.59 3.77
N ILE A 81 17.31 -8.66 3.09
CA ILE A 81 15.92 -8.84 2.66
C ILE A 81 14.99 -8.82 3.87
N THR A 82 15.39 -9.46 4.96
CA THR A 82 14.61 -9.51 6.20
C THR A 82 14.43 -8.11 6.79
N ASP A 83 15.51 -7.34 6.85
CA ASP A 83 15.43 -5.97 7.39
C ASP A 83 14.51 -5.09 6.52
N ILE A 84 14.60 -5.23 5.21
CA ILE A 84 13.73 -4.48 4.29
C ILE A 84 12.27 -4.85 4.51
N ALA A 85 11.98 -6.15 4.69
CA ALA A 85 10.61 -6.59 4.95
C ALA A 85 10.02 -5.88 6.17
N PHE A 86 10.76 -5.88 7.28
CA PHE A 86 10.27 -5.24 8.51
C PHE A 86 10.20 -3.73 8.38
N GLU A 87 11.17 -3.12 7.74
CA GLU A 87 11.18 -1.67 7.54
C GLU A 87 9.99 -1.20 6.71
N CYS A 88 9.54 -2.02 5.77
CA CYS A 88 8.39 -1.69 4.93
C CYS A 88 7.05 -2.04 5.57
N GLY A 89 7.05 -2.60 6.77
CA GLY A 89 5.82 -2.84 7.52
C GLY A 89 5.32 -4.28 7.49
N PHE A 90 6.09 -5.20 6.92
CA PHE A 90 5.74 -6.62 6.96
C PHE A 90 6.20 -7.21 8.28
N ASN A 91 5.34 -8.03 8.90
CA ASN A 91 5.66 -8.67 10.17
C ASN A 91 6.39 -10.02 9.99
N ASP A 92 6.48 -10.49 8.77
CA ASP A 92 7.00 -11.83 8.45
C ASP A 92 7.72 -11.73 7.10
N SER A 93 8.99 -12.13 7.08
CA SER A 93 9.80 -12.07 5.86
C SER A 93 9.34 -13.07 4.81
N ASN A 94 8.76 -14.21 5.21
CA ASN A 94 8.23 -15.19 4.27
C ASN A 94 6.99 -14.61 3.56
N TYR A 95 6.11 -13.99 4.31
CA TYR A 95 4.95 -13.32 3.72
C TYR A 95 5.38 -12.21 2.77
N PHE A 96 6.38 -11.44 3.15
CA PHE A 96 6.95 -10.41 2.29
C PHE A 96 7.45 -11.01 0.97
N GLY A 97 8.21 -12.09 1.04
CA GLY A 97 8.74 -12.77 -0.14
C GLY A 97 7.63 -13.23 -1.09
N ASP A 98 6.58 -13.81 -0.52
CA ASP A 98 5.43 -14.26 -1.31
C ASP A 98 4.69 -13.09 -1.97
N ALA A 99 4.45 -12.03 -1.21
CA ALA A 99 3.79 -10.83 -1.73
C ALA A 99 4.62 -10.16 -2.82
N PHE A 100 5.94 -10.14 -2.63
CA PHE A 100 6.86 -9.54 -3.60
C PHE A 100 6.84 -10.33 -4.92
N ARG A 101 6.95 -11.67 -4.84
CA ARG A 101 6.91 -12.50 -6.05
C ARG A 101 5.58 -12.37 -6.78
N LYS A 102 4.49 -12.26 -6.03
CA LYS A 102 3.18 -12.07 -6.64
C LYS A 102 3.10 -10.74 -7.38
N ALA A 103 3.68 -9.70 -6.82
CA ALA A 103 3.62 -8.35 -7.42
C ALA A 103 4.63 -8.16 -8.54
N LYS A 104 5.84 -8.71 -8.42
CA LYS A 104 6.95 -8.45 -9.34
C LYS A 104 7.33 -9.63 -10.21
N GLY A 105 6.83 -10.82 -9.94
CA GLY A 105 7.13 -12.02 -10.72
C GLY A 105 8.43 -12.72 -10.36
N ILE A 106 9.29 -12.11 -9.55
CA ILE A 106 10.54 -12.71 -9.11
C ILE A 106 10.75 -12.42 -7.63
N SER A 107 11.67 -13.14 -6.99
CA SER A 107 11.97 -12.95 -5.57
C SER A 107 12.67 -11.62 -5.33
N PRO A 108 12.61 -11.09 -4.10
CA PRO A 108 13.36 -9.87 -3.76
C PRO A 108 14.86 -10.02 -4.02
N HIS A 109 15.41 -11.18 -3.73
CA HIS A 109 16.83 -11.43 -3.95
C HIS A 109 17.19 -11.34 -5.43
N LYS A 110 16.39 -11.96 -6.30
CA LYS A 110 16.60 -11.91 -7.74
C LYS A 110 16.38 -10.51 -8.28
N TYR A 111 15.40 -9.81 -7.76
CA TYR A 111 15.14 -8.43 -8.17
C TYR A 111 16.35 -7.55 -7.92
N ARG A 112 16.92 -7.62 -6.73
CA ARG A 112 18.13 -6.87 -6.39
C ARG A 112 19.29 -7.21 -7.33
N LYS A 113 19.50 -8.49 -7.55
CA LYS A 113 20.61 -8.98 -8.36
C LYS A 113 20.46 -8.59 -9.84
N ASN A 114 19.25 -8.70 -10.37
CA ASN A 114 19.00 -8.43 -11.79
C ASN A 114 19.07 -6.96 -12.14
N GLU A 115 18.73 -6.09 -11.20
CA GLU A 115 18.68 -4.65 -11.44
C GLU A 115 20.01 -3.95 -11.13
N THR A 116 20.96 -4.63 -10.52
CA THR A 116 22.23 -4.02 -10.11
C THR A 116 23.38 -4.26 -11.11
N PHE A 117 23.05 -4.58 -12.32
CA PHE A 117 24.14 -4.80 -13.20
C PHE A 117 24.58 -3.58 -13.98
#